data_60bb5b9a3c158770802cee3d1112e890
#
_entry.id   60bb5b9a3c158770802cee3d1112e890
#
_cell.length_a   1.000
_cell.length_b   1.000
_cell.length_c   1.000
_cell.angle_alpha   90.00
_cell.angle_beta   90.00
_cell.angle_gamma   90.00
#
_symmetry.space_group_name_H-M   'P 1'
#
loop_
_entity.id
_entity.type
_entity.pdbx_description
1 polymer ?
#
loop_
_entity_poly.entity_id
_entity_poly.type
_entity_poly.pdbx_seq_one_letter_code
_entity_poly.pdbx_strand_id
1 'polypeptide(L)'
;MNEKCNLVTVLLLCCLIFPGNAQEFNWQDLVNRKQYAAVIAHADSLTLADSSNYEIMNAIGQAYEGMLRYQKAYDYYRLCFSMDTTNLDILNILARTATN
;
A
#
# COMPACT_ATOMS: atom_id res chain seq x y z
N MET A 1 -17.84 27.27 32.97
CA MET A 1 -16.98 27.91 31.97
C MET A 1 -15.70 27.14 31.71
N ASN A 2 -15.01 26.71 32.75
CA ASN A 2 -13.79 25.94 32.60
C ASN A 2 -14.01 24.61 31.94
N GLU A 3 -15.17 24.01 32.16
CA GLU A 3 -15.47 22.71 31.52
C GLU A 3 -15.59 22.80 30.01
N LYS A 4 -16.18 23.91 29.51
CA LYS A 4 -16.29 24.10 28.06
C LYS A 4 -14.92 24.32 27.42
N CYS A 5 -14.06 25.05 28.10
CA CYS A 5 -12.69 25.26 27.60
C CYS A 5 -11.90 23.97 27.56
N ASN A 6 -12.07 23.11 28.58
CA ASN A 6 -11.41 21.82 28.61
C ASN A 6 -11.89 20.92 27.53
N LEU A 7 -13.19 20.91 27.25
CA LEU A 7 -13.76 20.09 26.16
C LEU A 7 -13.21 20.51 24.81
N VAL A 8 -13.15 21.82 24.57
CA VAL A 8 -12.61 22.35 23.33
C VAL A 8 -11.13 21.99 23.18
N THR A 9 -10.38 22.11 24.28
CA THR A 9 -8.96 21.74 24.27
C THR A 9 -8.76 20.24 23.99
N VAL A 10 -9.57 19.39 24.61
CA VAL A 10 -9.50 17.94 24.37
C VAL A 10 -9.87 17.61 22.93
N LEU A 11 -10.89 18.24 22.39
CA LEU A 11 -11.30 18.05 21.00
C LEU A 11 -10.19 18.49 20.03
N LEU A 12 -9.55 19.61 20.32
CA LEU A 12 -8.44 20.10 19.50
C LEU A 12 -7.25 19.12 19.54
N LEU A 13 -6.94 18.60 20.73
CA LEU A 13 -5.88 17.61 20.87
C LEU A 13 -6.19 16.33 20.11
N CYS A 14 -7.43 15.87 20.16
CA CYS A 14 -7.85 14.71 19.39
C CYS A 14 -7.72 14.94 17.89
N CYS A 15 -8.10 16.12 17.42
CA CYS A 15 -7.96 16.48 16.01
C CYS A 15 -6.51 16.54 15.57
N LEU A 16 -5.61 16.95 16.45
CA LEU A 16 -4.18 17.02 16.15
C LEU A 16 -3.55 15.63 16.08
N ILE A 17 -4.01 14.70 16.91
CA ILE A 17 -3.46 13.35 16.94
C ILE A 17 -3.96 12.54 15.75
N PHE A 18 -5.24 12.62 15.42
CA PHE A 18 -5.83 11.82 14.35
C PHE A 18 -5.19 12.04 12.97
N PRO A 19 -4.97 13.28 12.50
CA PRO A 19 -4.35 13.47 11.19
C PRO A 19 -2.98 12.84 11.06
N GLY A 20 -2.19 12.85 12.15
CA GLY A 20 -0.87 12.22 12.14
C GLY A 20 -0.93 10.72 11.91
N ASN A 21 -1.88 10.05 12.54
CA ASN A 21 -2.05 8.60 12.40
C ASN A 21 -2.67 8.23 11.07
N ALA A 22 -3.54 9.07 10.53
CA ALA A 22 -4.21 8.81 9.27
C ALA A 22 -3.28 8.92 8.06
N GLN A 23 -2.14 9.59 8.19
CA GLN A 23 -1.21 9.80 7.09
C GLN A 23 -0.34 8.58 6.80
N GLU A 24 -0.22 7.67 7.74
CA GLU A 24 0.58 6.46 7.56
C GLU A 24 -0.28 5.37 6.93
N PHE A 25 -0.33 5.36 5.61
CA PHE A 25 -1.03 4.33 4.88
C PHE A 25 -0.14 3.09 4.79
N ASN A 26 -0.58 2.00 5.38
CA ASN A 26 0.18 0.76 5.41
C ASN A 26 -0.33 -0.20 4.35
N TRP A 27 0.37 -0.23 3.23
CA TRP A 27 0.02 -1.06 2.09
C TRP A 27 0.07 -2.55 2.43
N GLN A 28 1.12 -2.96 3.16
CA GLN A 28 1.28 -4.37 3.52
C GLN A 28 0.20 -4.85 4.47
N ASP A 29 -0.25 -3.99 5.37
CA ASP A 29 -1.35 -4.32 6.28
C ASP A 29 -2.64 -4.62 5.52
N LEU A 30 -2.95 -3.82 4.52
CA LEU A 30 -4.12 -4.06 3.67
C LEU A 30 -4.02 -5.38 2.91
N VAL A 31 -2.84 -5.70 2.40
CA VAL A 31 -2.60 -6.97 1.71
C VAL A 31 -2.79 -8.13 2.69
N ASN A 32 -2.24 -8.01 3.89
CA ASN A 32 -2.33 -9.06 4.91
C ASN A 32 -3.78 -9.30 5.34
N ARG A 33 -4.60 -8.26 5.34
CA ARG A 33 -6.04 -8.36 5.63
C ARG A 33 -6.86 -8.77 4.43
N LYS A 34 -6.22 -9.03 3.31
CA LYS A 34 -6.89 -9.40 2.05
C LYS A 34 -7.84 -8.31 1.54
N GLN A 35 -7.56 -7.06 1.84
CA GLN A 35 -8.33 -5.92 1.36
C GLN A 35 -7.75 -5.41 0.03
N TYR A 36 -7.76 -6.29 -0.96
CA TYR A 36 -7.10 -6.05 -2.24
C TYR A 36 -7.74 -4.90 -3.03
N ALA A 37 -9.06 -4.81 -2.98
CA ALA A 37 -9.77 -3.73 -3.67
C ALA A 37 -9.36 -2.35 -3.13
N ALA A 38 -9.13 -2.25 -1.82
CA ALA A 38 -8.66 -1.00 -1.21
C ALA A 38 -7.27 -0.65 -1.70
N VAL A 39 -6.38 -1.63 -1.81
CA VAL A 39 -5.03 -1.42 -2.35
C VAL A 39 -5.10 -0.89 -3.78
N ILE A 40 -5.91 -1.50 -4.62
CA ILE A 40 -6.05 -1.10 -6.02
C ILE A 40 -6.66 0.30 -6.14
N ALA A 41 -7.65 0.62 -5.31
CA ALA A 41 -8.26 1.95 -5.31
C ALA A 41 -7.23 3.04 -4.95
N HIS A 42 -6.36 2.76 -3.99
CA HIS A 42 -5.29 3.69 -3.63
C HIS A 42 -4.20 3.77 -4.70
N ALA A 43 -3.98 2.68 -5.43
CA ALA A 43 -3.00 2.65 -6.50
C ALA A 43 -3.32 3.68 -7.60
N ASP A 44 -4.60 3.92 -7.86
CA ASP A 44 -5.03 4.88 -8.87
C ASP A 44 -4.69 6.32 -8.52
N SER A 45 -4.43 6.60 -7.24
CA SER A 45 -4.10 7.95 -6.77
C SER A 45 -2.58 8.17 -6.61
N LEU A 46 -1.76 7.23 -7.05
CA LEU A 46 -0.32 7.32 -6.88
C LEU A 46 0.30 8.43 -7.72
N THR A 47 1.30 9.11 -7.14
CA THR A 47 2.12 10.08 -7.86
C THR A 47 3.31 9.37 -8.50
N LEU A 48 4.08 10.11 -9.30
CA LEU A 48 5.31 9.57 -9.90
C LEU A 48 6.32 9.13 -8.84
N ALA A 49 6.40 9.87 -7.73
CA ALA A 49 7.30 9.51 -6.63
C ALA A 49 6.88 8.18 -6.00
N ASP A 50 5.58 7.98 -5.81
CA ASP A 50 5.05 6.75 -5.25
C ASP A 50 5.27 5.56 -6.16
N SER A 51 5.17 5.76 -7.48
CA SER A 51 5.30 4.68 -8.45
C SER A 51 6.73 4.15 -8.57
N SER A 52 7.71 4.84 -7.98
CA SER A 52 9.08 4.36 -7.90
C SER A 52 9.39 3.70 -6.55
N ASN A 53 8.39 3.52 -5.70
CA ASN A 53 8.56 2.90 -4.40
C ASN A 53 8.35 1.38 -4.51
N TYR A 54 9.40 0.63 -4.17
CA TYR A 54 9.39 -0.83 -4.24
C TYR A 54 8.26 -1.44 -3.40
N GLU A 55 8.11 -0.99 -2.14
CA GLU A 55 7.09 -1.55 -1.24
C GLU A 55 5.68 -1.39 -1.80
N ILE A 56 5.39 -0.21 -2.35
CA ILE A 56 4.08 0.07 -2.91
C ILE A 56 3.81 -0.80 -4.12
N MET A 57 4.77 -0.89 -5.03
CA MET A 57 4.62 -1.71 -6.24
C MET A 57 4.47 -3.18 -5.89
N ASN A 58 5.22 -3.66 -4.90
CA ASN A 58 5.10 -5.04 -4.43
C ASN A 58 3.72 -5.31 -3.82
N ALA A 59 3.21 -4.39 -3.00
CA ALA A 59 1.89 -4.53 -2.40
C ALA A 59 0.78 -4.57 -3.45
N ILE A 60 0.87 -3.71 -4.47
CA ILE A 60 -0.10 -3.71 -5.57
C ILE A 60 -0.04 -5.03 -6.34
N GLY A 61 1.15 -5.53 -6.61
CA GLY A 61 1.32 -6.83 -7.26
C GLY A 61 0.67 -7.95 -6.45
N GLN A 62 0.89 -7.95 -5.15
CA GLN A 62 0.27 -8.94 -4.26
C GLN A 62 -1.26 -8.83 -4.25
N ALA A 63 -1.79 -7.61 -4.31
CA ALA A 63 -3.24 -7.41 -4.37
C ALA A 63 -3.83 -7.98 -5.64
N TYR A 64 -3.21 -7.74 -6.79
CA TYR A 64 -3.67 -8.32 -8.05
C TYR A 64 -3.55 -9.83 -8.06
N GLU A 65 -2.47 -10.37 -7.49
CA GLU A 65 -2.30 -11.82 -7.38
C GLU A 65 -3.41 -12.42 -6.50
N GLY A 66 -3.73 -11.77 -5.38
CA GLY A 66 -4.81 -12.23 -4.51
C GLY A 66 -6.18 -12.19 -5.18
N MET A 67 -6.37 -11.31 -6.16
CA MET A 67 -7.59 -11.21 -6.97
C MET A 67 -7.53 -12.13 -8.20
N LEU A 68 -6.51 -12.96 -8.32
CA LEU A 68 -6.28 -13.87 -9.44
C LEU A 68 -6.08 -13.16 -10.78
N ARG A 69 -5.63 -11.92 -10.74
CA ARG A 69 -5.29 -11.15 -11.93
C ARG A 69 -3.78 -11.22 -12.17
N TYR A 70 -3.34 -12.38 -12.63
CA TYR A 70 -1.92 -12.70 -12.68
C TYR A 70 -1.13 -11.84 -13.67
N GLN A 71 -1.74 -11.45 -14.78
CA GLN A 71 -1.05 -10.59 -15.75
C GLN A 71 -0.72 -9.22 -15.15
N LYS A 72 -1.67 -8.62 -14.46
CA LYS A 72 -1.44 -7.34 -13.77
C LYS A 72 -0.43 -7.49 -12.66
N ALA A 73 -0.52 -8.55 -11.88
CA ALA A 73 0.45 -8.84 -10.83
C ALA A 73 1.86 -8.95 -11.40
N TYR A 74 2.00 -9.68 -12.49
CA TYR A 74 3.28 -9.84 -13.18
C TYR A 74 3.87 -8.51 -13.59
N ASP A 75 3.06 -7.61 -14.14
CA ASP A 75 3.51 -6.29 -14.57
C ASP A 75 4.08 -5.47 -13.41
N TYR A 76 3.42 -5.49 -12.26
CA TYR A 76 3.89 -4.78 -11.07
C TYR A 76 5.12 -5.42 -10.46
N TYR A 77 5.19 -6.76 -10.45
CA TYR A 77 6.38 -7.45 -9.95
C TYR A 77 7.59 -7.20 -10.86
N ARG A 78 7.39 -7.06 -12.16
CA ARG A 78 8.46 -6.68 -13.07
C ARG A 78 9.02 -5.31 -12.73
N LEU A 79 8.17 -4.36 -12.37
CA LEU A 79 8.62 -3.05 -11.90
C LEU A 79 9.47 -3.19 -10.64
N CYS A 80 9.04 -4.03 -9.70
CA CYS A 80 9.83 -4.30 -8.50
C CYS A 80 11.20 -4.87 -8.85
N PHE A 81 11.25 -5.83 -9.75
CA PHE A 81 12.51 -6.43 -10.17
C PHE A 81 13.43 -5.41 -10.86
N SER A 82 12.86 -4.48 -11.61
CA SER A 82 13.66 -3.43 -12.24
C SER A 82 14.28 -2.48 -11.23
N MET A 83 13.67 -2.33 -10.06
CA MET A 83 14.21 -1.50 -8.98
C MET A 83 15.31 -2.22 -8.20
N ASP A 84 15.24 -3.54 -8.08
CA ASP A 84 16.21 -4.35 -7.36
C ASP A 84 16.35 -5.71 -8.08
N THR A 85 17.29 -5.77 -9.00
CA THR A 85 17.54 -6.96 -9.82
C THR A 85 18.21 -8.09 -9.05
N THR A 86 18.66 -7.83 -7.82
CA THR A 86 19.29 -8.86 -6.97
C THR A 86 18.30 -9.58 -6.07
N ASN A 87 17.03 -9.19 -6.10
CA ASN A 87 16.01 -9.76 -5.22
C ASN A 87 15.50 -11.09 -5.79
N LEU A 88 15.98 -12.19 -5.21
CA LEU A 88 15.61 -13.53 -5.64
C LEU A 88 14.14 -13.86 -5.34
N ASP A 89 13.57 -13.26 -4.29
CA ASP A 89 12.17 -13.50 -3.95
C ASP A 89 11.26 -12.97 -5.05
N ILE A 90 11.55 -11.78 -5.56
CA ILE A 90 10.78 -11.20 -6.66
C ILE A 90 10.95 -12.04 -7.93
N LEU A 91 12.15 -12.55 -8.18
CA LEU A 91 12.38 -13.41 -9.34
C LEU A 91 11.51 -14.68 -9.27
N ASN A 92 11.42 -15.28 -8.08
CA ASN A 92 10.55 -16.45 -7.86
C ASN A 92 9.08 -16.11 -8.06
N ILE A 93 8.65 -14.96 -7.57
CA ILE A 93 7.28 -14.49 -7.74
C ILE A 93 6.97 -14.25 -9.21
N LEU A 94 7.90 -13.66 -9.96
CA LEU A 94 7.73 -13.46 -11.40
C LEU A 94 7.58 -14.77 -12.14
N ALA A 95 8.40 -15.75 -11.80
CA ALA A 95 8.31 -17.08 -12.41
C ALA A 95 6.95 -17.71 -12.13
N ARG A 96 6.46 -17.60 -10.90
CA ARG A 96 5.16 -18.15 -10.52
C ARG A 96 4.01 -17.47 -11.25
N THR A 97 4.02 -16.14 -11.30
CA THR A 97 2.93 -15.39 -11.94
C THR A 97 2.94 -15.50 -13.46
N ALA A 98 4.11 -15.70 -14.05
CA ALA A 98 4.21 -15.86 -15.50
C ALA A 98 3.60 -17.18 -15.97
N THR A 99 3.55 -18.22 -15.12
CA THR A 99 3.00 -19.53 -15.49
C THR A 99 1.49 -19.63 -15.23
N ASN A 100 0.91 -18.69 -14.56
CA ASN A 100 -0.52 -18.62 -14.31
C ASN A 100 -1.21 -17.75 -15.35
#